data_465a5f57f3b6dc02f4149156321a5dcf
#
_entry.id   465a5f57f3b6dc02f4149156321a5dcf
#
_cell.length_a   1.000
_cell.length_b   1.000
_cell.length_c   1.000
_cell.angle_alpha   90.00
_cell.angle_beta   90.00
_cell.angle_gamma   90.00
#
_symmetry.space_group_name_H-M   'P 1'
#
loop_
_entity.id
_entity.type
_entity.pdbx_description
1 polymer ?
#
loop_
_entity_poly.entity_id
_entity_poly.type
_entity_poly.pdbx_seq_one_letter_code
_entity_poly.pdbx_strand_id
1 'polypeptide(L)'
;MSKQHRLSYFAINEVSQGKRGAISTLLAVVGVSRQAYYKGLNREETAWEARNLQLKERTQYWFDFHHQGIGAGNLLVNLQHDDLIDFPVTFKMVRRVMRELSLTCQIRVKKHSRHKENEQHIQDNVLNQNFDVDSPNQVWLSDSTELTYGVNNKYKVRLSGVLDLYGRRLLSYNLSATETSAAEIEVFQRAFEASGDVHPLVHTDRGSAYTSGAFNNFLGRYNVTRSMPRPGTPYDNAPMERWWNEFKLRWMARHPLAKTCEELVRLVEEGIEYFNHHNRSAQRNGLTPDEYWSEAAKRQIQFYIISFVNLTGPSAGTGHFP
;
A
#
# COMPACT_ATOMS: atom_id res chain seq x y z
N MET A 1 -35.29 -20.95 22.84
CA MET A 1 -35.05 -22.37 23.13
C MET A 1 -33.91 -22.85 22.25
N SER A 2 -32.94 -23.60 22.77
CA SER A 2 -31.82 -24.08 21.95
C SER A 2 -32.29 -25.14 20.95
N LYS A 3 -31.64 -25.22 19.77
CA LYS A 3 -31.92 -26.23 18.73
C LYS A 3 -31.82 -27.65 19.31
N GLN A 4 -30.95 -27.84 20.27
CA GLN A 4 -30.70 -29.12 20.97
C GLN A 4 -31.89 -29.55 21.85
N HIS A 5 -32.55 -28.64 22.57
CA HIS A 5 -33.75 -28.94 23.34
C HIS A 5 -34.93 -29.33 22.45
N ARG A 6 -35.09 -28.71 21.29
CA ARG A 6 -36.16 -29.04 20.34
C ARG A 6 -36.00 -30.47 19.78
N LEU A 7 -34.77 -30.83 19.40
CA LEU A 7 -34.46 -32.19 18.94
C LEU A 7 -34.72 -33.23 20.04
N SER A 8 -34.36 -32.92 21.31
CA SER A 8 -34.64 -33.80 22.45
C SER A 8 -36.15 -34.03 22.65
N TYR A 9 -36.99 -33.02 22.46
CA TYR A 9 -38.44 -33.15 22.60
C TYR A 9 -39.06 -34.02 21.51
N PHE A 10 -38.62 -33.91 20.26
CA PHE A 10 -39.04 -34.78 19.18
C PHE A 10 -38.59 -36.22 19.42
N ALA A 11 -37.37 -36.47 19.84
CA ALA A 11 -36.86 -37.79 20.18
C ALA A 11 -37.62 -38.41 21.33
N ILE A 12 -37.95 -37.65 22.40
CA ILE A 12 -38.77 -38.13 23.50
C ILE A 12 -40.19 -38.51 23.01
N ASN A 13 -40.78 -37.69 22.14
CA ASN A 13 -42.11 -37.97 21.57
C ASN A 13 -42.10 -39.25 20.75
N GLU A 14 -41.10 -39.45 19.92
CA GLU A 14 -40.98 -40.63 19.06
C GLU A 14 -40.75 -41.93 19.87
N VAL A 15 -39.82 -41.91 20.82
CA VAL A 15 -39.49 -43.09 21.67
C VAL A 15 -40.61 -43.45 22.65
N SER A 16 -41.43 -42.47 23.06
CA SER A 16 -42.52 -42.65 24.02
C SER A 16 -43.82 -43.15 23.40
N GLN A 17 -43.93 -43.18 22.06
CA GLN A 17 -45.18 -43.66 21.39
C GLN A 17 -45.56 -45.07 21.81
N GLY A 18 -46.77 -45.21 22.27
CA GLY A 18 -47.34 -46.52 22.73
C GLY A 18 -46.90 -47.02 24.11
N LYS A 19 -46.02 -46.27 24.83
CA LYS A 19 -45.51 -46.68 26.15
C LYS A 19 -46.08 -45.82 27.29
N ARG A 20 -47.00 -46.39 28.09
CA ARG A 20 -47.62 -45.66 29.22
C ARG A 20 -46.57 -45.26 30.27
N GLY A 21 -46.44 -43.98 30.60
CA GLY A 21 -45.51 -43.50 31.61
C GLY A 21 -44.09 -43.13 31.07
N ALA A 22 -43.70 -43.52 29.85
CA ALA A 22 -42.38 -43.35 29.31
C ALA A 22 -41.98 -41.88 29.23
N ILE A 23 -42.88 -40.94 28.88
CA ILE A 23 -42.62 -39.51 28.83
C ILE A 23 -42.11 -38.99 30.17
N SER A 24 -42.72 -39.38 31.28
CA SER A 24 -42.31 -38.90 32.63
C SER A 24 -40.90 -39.32 32.98
N THR A 25 -40.55 -40.56 32.66
CA THR A 25 -39.22 -41.12 32.94
C THR A 25 -38.15 -40.44 32.08
N LEU A 26 -38.43 -40.30 30.80
CA LEU A 26 -37.48 -39.64 29.87
C LEU A 26 -37.28 -38.16 30.20
N LEU A 27 -38.35 -37.44 30.59
CA LEU A 27 -38.25 -36.05 31.01
C LEU A 27 -37.47 -35.88 32.31
N ALA A 28 -37.60 -36.83 33.27
CA ALA A 28 -36.79 -36.83 34.49
C ALA A 28 -35.30 -37.02 34.19
N VAL A 29 -34.95 -37.89 33.23
CA VAL A 29 -33.57 -38.13 32.81
C VAL A 29 -32.96 -36.87 32.14
N VAL A 30 -33.75 -36.16 31.32
CA VAL A 30 -33.30 -34.97 30.60
C VAL A 30 -33.37 -33.69 31.47
N GLY A 31 -33.99 -33.77 32.65
CA GLY A 31 -34.13 -32.63 33.57
C GLY A 31 -35.10 -31.56 33.08
N VAL A 32 -36.14 -31.93 32.29
CA VAL A 32 -37.12 -31.02 31.70
C VAL A 32 -38.49 -31.22 32.32
N SER A 33 -39.18 -30.11 32.66
CA SER A 33 -40.54 -30.18 33.18
C SER A 33 -41.55 -30.59 32.09
N ARG A 34 -42.62 -31.32 32.49
CA ARG A 34 -43.71 -31.68 31.57
C ARG A 34 -44.30 -30.47 30.86
N GLN A 35 -44.47 -29.37 31.56
CA GLN A 35 -45.03 -28.14 31.01
C GLN A 35 -44.13 -27.57 29.90
N ALA A 36 -42.80 -27.51 30.12
CA ALA A 36 -41.84 -27.06 29.12
C ALA A 36 -41.81 -27.95 27.87
N TYR A 37 -41.93 -29.29 28.08
CA TYR A 37 -42.00 -30.24 26.99
C TYR A 37 -43.20 -30.05 26.08
N TYR A 38 -44.44 -30.04 26.64
CA TYR A 38 -45.66 -29.86 25.84
C TYR A 38 -45.75 -28.47 25.21
N LYS A 39 -45.29 -27.42 25.93
CA LYS A 39 -45.14 -26.08 25.35
C LYS A 39 -44.14 -26.06 24.17
N GLY A 40 -43.09 -26.88 24.25
CA GLY A 40 -42.10 -26.97 23.18
C GLY A 40 -42.60 -27.75 21.97
N LEU A 41 -43.37 -28.83 22.17
CA LEU A 41 -43.98 -29.62 21.09
C LEU A 41 -45.07 -28.84 20.32
N ASN A 42 -45.91 -28.13 21.06
CA ASN A 42 -47.01 -27.34 20.46
C ASN A 42 -46.62 -25.93 20.08
N ARG A 43 -45.31 -25.65 20.07
CA ARG A 43 -44.82 -24.31 19.71
C ARG A 43 -44.94 -24.12 18.20
N GLU A 44 -45.74 -23.18 17.79
CA GLU A 44 -45.80 -22.70 16.43
C GLU A 44 -44.56 -21.81 16.12
N GLU A 45 -44.15 -21.81 14.88
CA GLU A 45 -43.08 -20.94 14.40
C GLU A 45 -43.55 -19.50 14.45
N THR A 46 -42.75 -18.64 15.07
CA THR A 46 -43.09 -17.22 15.15
C THR A 46 -42.82 -16.54 13.80
N ALA A 47 -43.57 -15.48 13.47
CA ALA A 47 -43.34 -14.68 12.28
C ALA A 47 -41.90 -14.17 12.18
N TRP A 48 -41.25 -13.91 13.31
CA TRP A 48 -39.83 -13.53 13.33
C TRP A 48 -38.91 -14.70 12.92
N GLU A 49 -39.19 -15.91 13.37
CA GLU A 49 -38.40 -17.12 13.00
C GLU A 49 -38.54 -17.41 11.52
N ALA A 50 -39.74 -17.35 10.98
CA ALA A 50 -40.00 -17.52 9.54
C ALA A 50 -39.25 -16.47 8.69
N ARG A 51 -39.37 -15.18 9.04
CA ARG A 51 -38.62 -14.09 8.37
C ARG A 51 -37.10 -14.25 8.47
N ASN A 52 -36.60 -14.69 9.62
CA ASN A 52 -35.17 -14.90 9.81
C ASN A 52 -34.65 -16.09 8.99
N LEU A 53 -35.44 -17.16 8.85
CA LEU A 53 -35.12 -18.29 7.98
C LEU A 53 -35.06 -17.84 6.51
N GLN A 54 -36.10 -17.17 6.06
CA GLN A 54 -36.19 -16.60 4.70
C GLN A 54 -35.04 -15.66 4.41
N LEU A 55 -34.67 -14.77 5.36
CA LEU A 55 -33.51 -13.88 5.21
C LEU A 55 -32.20 -14.66 5.09
N LYS A 56 -32.02 -15.75 5.83
CA LYS A 56 -30.84 -16.61 5.72
C LYS A 56 -30.73 -17.27 4.36
N GLU A 57 -31.83 -17.87 3.90
CA GLU A 57 -31.87 -18.52 2.59
C GLU A 57 -31.59 -17.55 1.45
N ARG A 58 -32.20 -16.36 1.48
CA ARG A 58 -31.98 -15.34 0.45
C ARG A 58 -30.57 -14.71 0.52
N THR A 59 -30.03 -14.54 1.73
CA THR A 59 -28.64 -14.07 1.91
C THR A 59 -27.65 -15.09 1.34
N GLN A 60 -27.85 -16.39 1.61
CA GLN A 60 -27.02 -17.46 1.05
C GLN A 60 -27.13 -17.50 -0.47
N TYR A 61 -28.36 -17.45 -1.00
CA TYR A 61 -28.62 -17.43 -2.45
C TYR A 61 -27.85 -16.29 -3.14
N TRP A 62 -27.98 -15.05 -2.68
CA TRP A 62 -27.31 -13.91 -3.30
C TRP A 62 -25.78 -13.96 -3.11
N PHE A 63 -25.30 -14.50 -2.01
CA PHE A 63 -23.87 -14.69 -1.78
C PHE A 63 -23.27 -15.67 -2.78
N ASP A 64 -23.94 -16.80 -3.03
CA ASP A 64 -23.50 -17.81 -3.99
C ASP A 64 -23.69 -17.34 -5.44
N PHE A 65 -24.79 -16.65 -5.74
CA PHE A 65 -25.03 -16.04 -7.05
C PHE A 65 -23.89 -15.11 -7.48
N HIS A 66 -23.34 -14.36 -6.56
CA HIS A 66 -22.18 -13.49 -6.79
C HIS A 66 -20.83 -14.20 -6.56
N HIS A 67 -20.80 -15.52 -6.62
CA HIS A 67 -19.59 -16.35 -6.46
C HIS A 67 -18.76 -15.97 -5.23
N GLN A 68 -19.43 -15.69 -4.10
CA GLN A 68 -18.82 -15.31 -2.81
C GLN A 68 -18.03 -13.96 -2.87
N GLY A 69 -18.19 -13.22 -3.96
CA GLY A 69 -17.51 -11.95 -4.20
C GLY A 69 -18.27 -10.71 -3.71
N ILE A 70 -19.32 -10.88 -2.90
CA ILE A 70 -20.18 -9.78 -2.47
C ILE A 70 -20.07 -9.53 -0.95
N GLY A 71 -19.99 -8.26 -0.56
CA GLY A 71 -19.96 -7.83 0.84
C GLY A 71 -21.35 -7.42 1.35
N ALA A 72 -21.45 -7.23 2.67
CA ALA A 72 -22.71 -6.95 3.36
C ALA A 72 -23.50 -5.74 2.80
N GLY A 73 -22.81 -4.70 2.30
CA GLY A 73 -23.46 -3.54 1.70
C GLY A 73 -24.21 -3.87 0.42
N ASN A 74 -23.56 -4.57 -0.50
CA ASN A 74 -24.17 -4.97 -1.76
C ASN A 74 -25.19 -6.10 -1.58
N LEU A 75 -24.98 -7.01 -0.60
CA LEU A 75 -26.01 -8.00 -0.20
C LEU A 75 -27.28 -7.31 0.30
N LEU A 76 -27.16 -6.24 1.08
CA LEU A 76 -28.32 -5.46 1.52
C LEU A 76 -29.12 -4.92 0.33
N VAL A 77 -28.42 -4.35 -0.67
CA VAL A 77 -29.08 -3.82 -1.86
C VAL A 77 -29.84 -4.93 -2.63
N ASN A 78 -29.19 -6.09 -2.83
CA ASN A 78 -29.85 -7.22 -3.50
C ASN A 78 -31.08 -7.73 -2.71
N LEU A 79 -30.97 -7.85 -1.39
CA LEU A 79 -32.08 -8.28 -0.53
C LEU A 79 -33.23 -7.28 -0.46
N GLN A 80 -32.98 -5.99 -0.61
CA GLN A 80 -34.00 -4.94 -0.67
C GLN A 80 -34.78 -4.93 -2.00
N HIS A 81 -34.18 -5.48 -3.06
CA HIS A 81 -34.82 -5.63 -4.39
C HIS A 81 -35.24 -7.08 -4.68
N ASP A 82 -35.24 -7.92 -3.67
CA ASP A 82 -35.62 -9.34 -3.80
C ASP A 82 -37.13 -9.49 -3.60
N ASP A 83 -37.85 -9.88 -4.66
CA ASP A 83 -39.31 -10.06 -4.66
C ASP A 83 -39.80 -11.08 -3.63
N LEU A 84 -38.92 -11.95 -3.16
CA LEU A 84 -39.23 -12.94 -2.12
C LEU A 84 -39.10 -12.40 -0.69
N ILE A 85 -38.62 -11.16 -0.51
CA ILE A 85 -38.50 -10.51 0.79
C ILE A 85 -39.57 -9.42 0.92
N ASP A 86 -40.57 -9.68 1.76
CA ASP A 86 -41.74 -8.79 1.98
C ASP A 86 -41.63 -7.92 3.25
N PHE A 87 -40.43 -7.87 3.87
CA PHE A 87 -40.17 -7.13 5.10
C PHE A 87 -38.90 -6.26 4.97
N PRO A 88 -38.81 -5.17 5.74
CA PRO A 88 -37.64 -4.30 5.69
C PRO A 88 -36.38 -5.01 6.20
N VAL A 89 -35.31 -5.01 5.37
CA VAL A 89 -33.99 -5.56 5.71
C VAL A 89 -33.05 -4.41 6.02
N THR A 90 -32.32 -4.54 7.11
CA THR A 90 -31.31 -3.58 7.55
C THR A 90 -29.89 -4.14 7.46
N PHE A 91 -28.91 -3.25 7.33
CA PHE A 91 -27.48 -3.63 7.29
C PHE A 91 -27.05 -4.47 8.52
N LYS A 92 -27.61 -4.15 9.71
CA LYS A 92 -27.36 -4.92 10.93
C LYS A 92 -27.85 -6.36 10.82
N MET A 93 -29.01 -6.57 10.20
CA MET A 93 -29.58 -7.90 9.98
C MET A 93 -28.71 -8.73 9.02
N VAL A 94 -28.29 -8.14 7.90
CA VAL A 94 -27.40 -8.78 6.93
C VAL A 94 -26.07 -9.20 7.58
N ARG A 95 -25.41 -8.30 8.31
CA ARG A 95 -24.16 -8.63 9.01
C ARG A 95 -24.32 -9.72 10.05
N ARG A 96 -25.44 -9.76 10.74
CA ARG A 96 -25.76 -10.85 11.69
C ARG A 96 -25.88 -12.18 10.96
N VAL A 97 -26.69 -12.22 9.89
CA VAL A 97 -26.92 -13.44 9.11
C VAL A 97 -25.63 -13.94 8.45
N MET A 98 -24.83 -13.07 7.86
CA MET A 98 -23.51 -13.43 7.30
C MET A 98 -22.61 -14.07 8.37
N ARG A 99 -22.62 -13.55 9.60
CA ARG A 99 -21.84 -14.13 10.71
C ARG A 99 -22.39 -15.50 11.13
N GLU A 100 -23.71 -15.63 11.24
CA GLU A 100 -24.36 -16.90 11.60
C GLU A 100 -24.12 -18.00 10.55
N LEU A 101 -24.01 -17.62 9.27
CA LEU A 101 -23.73 -18.51 8.14
C LEU A 101 -22.23 -18.61 7.81
N SER A 102 -21.37 -17.93 8.56
CA SER A 102 -19.92 -17.87 8.31
C SER A 102 -19.55 -17.36 6.90
N LEU A 103 -20.36 -16.48 6.32
CA LEU A 103 -20.13 -15.92 4.99
C LEU A 103 -19.12 -14.77 5.05
N THR A 104 -18.04 -14.90 4.28
CA THR A 104 -16.98 -13.88 4.18
C THR A 104 -16.70 -13.59 2.71
N CYS A 105 -16.75 -12.31 2.34
CA CYS A 105 -16.45 -11.87 0.97
C CYS A 105 -15.03 -12.25 0.56
N GLN A 106 -14.88 -13.01 -0.52
CA GLN A 106 -13.60 -13.55 -0.99
C GLN A 106 -12.72 -12.52 -1.72
N ILE A 107 -13.30 -11.40 -2.21
CA ILE A 107 -12.56 -10.38 -3.00
C ILE A 107 -11.54 -9.62 -2.14
N ARG A 108 -11.79 -9.44 -0.84
CA ARG A 108 -10.89 -8.77 0.10
C ARG A 108 -10.41 -9.74 1.17
N VAL A 109 -9.79 -10.82 0.77
CA VAL A 109 -8.96 -11.57 1.72
C VAL A 109 -7.83 -10.62 2.11
N LYS A 110 -7.83 -10.13 3.36
CA LYS A 110 -6.61 -9.54 3.93
C LYS A 110 -5.54 -10.59 3.71
N LYS A 111 -4.56 -10.28 2.85
CA LYS A 111 -3.30 -11.03 2.90
C LYS A 111 -2.89 -10.95 4.37
N HIS A 112 -2.83 -12.09 5.04
CA HIS A 112 -2.18 -12.15 6.33
C HIS A 112 -0.80 -11.57 6.09
N SER A 113 -0.62 -10.31 6.46
CA SER A 113 0.69 -9.78 6.69
C SER A 113 1.28 -10.76 7.70
N ARG A 114 2.20 -11.58 7.24
CA ARG A 114 3.16 -12.18 8.13
C ARG A 114 3.93 -10.97 8.66
N HIS A 115 3.44 -10.38 9.75
CA HIS A 115 4.26 -9.59 10.63
C HIS A 115 5.34 -10.56 11.15
N LYS A 116 6.38 -10.76 10.34
CA LYS A 116 7.69 -10.87 10.93
C LYS A 116 7.85 -9.56 11.68
N GLU A 117 8.13 -9.63 12.95
CA GLU A 117 8.73 -8.58 13.75
C GLU A 117 10.10 -8.24 13.14
N ASN A 118 10.10 -7.71 11.92
CA ASN A 118 11.22 -6.97 11.41
C ASN A 118 11.05 -5.60 12.04
N GLU A 119 11.99 -5.22 12.90
CA GLU A 119 12.12 -3.85 13.33
C GLU A 119 11.99 -2.96 12.09
N GLN A 120 10.85 -2.30 11.97
CA GLN A 120 10.63 -1.36 10.88
C GLN A 120 11.36 -0.10 11.25
N HIS A 121 12.48 0.19 10.58
CA HIS A 121 13.23 1.43 10.74
C HIS A 121 12.47 2.61 10.13
N ILE A 122 11.36 2.98 10.78
CA ILE A 122 10.54 4.13 10.41
C ILE A 122 11.25 5.38 10.91
N GLN A 123 11.34 6.40 10.05
CA GLN A 123 11.94 7.69 10.36
C GLN A 123 10.87 8.78 10.42
N ASP A 124 11.19 9.88 11.10
CA ASP A 124 10.34 11.06 11.14
C ASP A 124 10.31 11.79 9.79
N ASN A 125 9.27 12.60 9.56
CA ASN A 125 9.18 13.44 8.38
C ASN A 125 10.01 14.73 8.57
N VAL A 126 11.29 14.65 8.28
CA VAL A 126 12.22 15.78 8.38
C VAL A 126 12.03 16.74 7.20
N LEU A 127 11.75 16.23 5.99
CA LEU A 127 11.53 17.04 4.79
C LEU A 127 10.34 17.97 4.93
N ASN A 128 9.25 17.49 5.55
CA ASN A 128 8.03 18.25 5.88
C ASN A 128 7.52 19.13 4.71
N GLN A 129 7.53 18.58 3.48
CA GLN A 129 7.10 19.24 2.24
C GLN A 129 7.93 20.52 1.88
N ASN A 130 9.09 20.68 2.46
CA ASN A 130 10.01 21.75 2.04
C ASN A 130 10.78 21.28 0.80
N PHE A 131 10.24 21.59 -0.37
CA PHE A 131 10.79 21.19 -1.67
C PHE A 131 11.66 22.25 -2.30
N ASP A 132 11.90 23.37 -1.64
CA ASP A 132 12.82 24.41 -2.07
C ASP A 132 14.23 24.07 -1.59
N VAL A 133 15.12 23.84 -2.54
CA VAL A 133 16.53 23.51 -2.30
C VAL A 133 17.41 24.40 -3.14
N ASP A 134 18.51 24.85 -2.54
CA ASP A 134 19.38 25.89 -3.12
C ASP A 134 20.57 25.32 -3.91
N SER A 135 20.88 24.04 -3.70
CA SER A 135 22.03 23.39 -4.31
C SER A 135 21.82 21.89 -4.57
N PRO A 136 22.60 21.31 -5.50
CA PRO A 136 22.64 19.87 -5.71
C PRO A 136 22.97 19.08 -4.44
N ASN A 137 22.46 17.87 -4.37
CA ASN A 137 22.74 16.90 -3.30
C ASN A 137 22.29 17.33 -1.89
N GLN A 138 21.37 18.29 -1.76
CA GLN A 138 20.75 18.62 -0.47
C GLN A 138 19.65 17.64 -0.10
N VAL A 139 18.78 17.30 -1.05
CA VAL A 139 17.64 16.39 -0.83
C VAL A 139 17.52 15.42 -2.00
N TRP A 140 17.55 14.15 -1.68
CA TRP A 140 17.27 13.07 -2.61
C TRP A 140 15.93 12.43 -2.29
N LEU A 141 15.08 12.33 -3.30
CA LEU A 141 13.80 11.62 -3.23
C LEU A 141 13.94 10.25 -3.89
N SER A 142 13.36 9.23 -3.32
CA SER A 142 13.30 7.92 -3.95
C SER A 142 11.94 7.29 -3.83
N ASP A 143 11.55 6.60 -4.89
CA ASP A 143 10.29 5.89 -5.03
C ASP A 143 10.42 4.86 -6.16
N SER A 144 9.50 3.91 -6.20
CA SER A 144 9.39 2.94 -7.29
C SER A 144 8.06 3.08 -8.03
N THR A 145 8.10 2.87 -9.33
CA THR A 145 6.88 2.86 -10.17
C THR A 145 6.77 1.58 -10.97
N GLU A 146 5.54 1.12 -11.20
CA GLU A 146 5.28 -0.05 -12.04
C GLU A 146 5.24 0.36 -13.51
N LEU A 147 5.98 -0.38 -14.34
CA LEU A 147 5.91 -0.36 -15.80
C LEU A 147 5.45 -1.73 -16.32
N THR A 148 4.87 -1.73 -17.51
CA THR A 148 4.36 -2.94 -18.14
C THR A 148 4.94 -3.11 -19.55
N TYR A 149 5.08 -4.37 -19.98
CA TYR A 149 5.50 -4.71 -21.35
C TYR A 149 4.86 -6.01 -21.82
N GLY A 150 5.10 -6.35 -23.07
CA GLY A 150 4.53 -7.54 -23.70
C GLY A 150 3.14 -7.31 -24.27
N VAL A 151 2.65 -8.27 -25.02
CA VAL A 151 1.31 -8.21 -25.62
C VAL A 151 0.25 -8.06 -24.51
N ASN A 152 -0.62 -7.07 -24.64
CA ASN A 152 -1.64 -6.73 -23.66
C ASN A 152 -1.11 -6.39 -22.24
N ASN A 153 0.09 -5.83 -22.12
CA ASN A 153 0.70 -5.47 -20.84
C ASN A 153 0.85 -6.68 -19.88
N LYS A 154 1.17 -7.85 -20.43
CA LYS A 154 1.19 -9.13 -19.70
C LYS A 154 2.20 -9.15 -18.57
N TYR A 155 3.33 -8.48 -18.75
CA TYR A 155 4.45 -8.52 -17.80
C TYR A 155 4.60 -7.18 -17.10
N LYS A 156 5.07 -7.23 -15.86
CA LYS A 156 5.27 -6.07 -14.98
C LYS A 156 6.68 -6.05 -14.46
N VAL A 157 7.26 -4.87 -14.37
CA VAL A 157 8.54 -4.59 -13.71
C VAL A 157 8.42 -3.35 -12.84
N ARG A 158 9.31 -3.22 -11.88
CA ARG A 158 9.49 -2.03 -11.05
C ARG A 158 10.65 -1.22 -11.57
N LEU A 159 10.41 0.06 -11.78
CA LEU A 159 11.45 1.06 -12.04
C LEU A 159 11.61 1.88 -10.76
N SER A 160 12.73 1.71 -10.09
CA SER A 160 13.13 2.50 -8.92
C SER A 160 14.11 3.58 -9.33
N GLY A 161 14.12 4.72 -8.64
CA GLY A 161 15.05 5.79 -8.96
C GLY A 161 15.35 6.72 -7.78
N VAL A 162 16.50 7.37 -7.84
CA VAL A 162 16.90 8.45 -6.93
C VAL A 162 16.90 9.77 -7.72
N LEU A 163 16.04 10.69 -7.29
CA LEU A 163 15.87 12.02 -7.87
C LEU A 163 16.52 13.07 -6.97
N ASP A 164 17.48 13.83 -7.50
CA ASP A 164 17.91 15.05 -6.83
C ASP A 164 16.81 16.10 -6.97
N LEU A 165 16.35 16.62 -5.85
CA LEU A 165 15.29 17.61 -5.83
C LEU A 165 15.72 18.93 -6.51
N TYR A 166 17.02 19.25 -6.45
CA TYR A 166 17.58 20.36 -7.20
C TYR A 166 17.61 20.06 -8.71
N GLY A 167 16.91 20.84 -9.48
CA GLY A 167 16.81 20.66 -10.93
C GLY A 167 16.00 19.47 -11.40
N ARG A 168 15.57 18.58 -10.48
CA ARG A 168 14.82 17.36 -10.80
C ARG A 168 15.58 16.40 -11.71
N ARG A 169 16.87 16.25 -11.44
CA ARG A 169 17.76 15.31 -12.12
C ARG A 169 17.62 13.90 -11.53
N LEU A 170 17.34 12.91 -12.37
CA LEU A 170 17.39 11.51 -11.94
C LEU A 170 18.85 11.05 -11.90
N LEU A 171 19.37 10.80 -10.70
CA LEU A 171 20.78 10.45 -10.48
C LEU A 171 21.08 9.00 -10.85
N SER A 172 20.16 8.12 -10.51
CA SER A 172 20.29 6.68 -10.75
C SER A 172 18.91 6.03 -10.82
N TYR A 173 18.87 4.84 -11.42
CA TYR A 173 17.67 4.03 -11.52
C TYR A 173 18.01 2.55 -11.63
N ASN A 174 17.00 1.69 -11.39
CA ASN A 174 17.10 0.25 -11.59
C ASN A 174 15.74 -0.32 -12.04
N LEU A 175 15.80 -1.30 -12.95
CA LEU A 175 14.65 -2.09 -13.36
C LEU A 175 14.74 -3.47 -12.71
N SER A 176 13.72 -3.84 -11.93
CA SER A 176 13.67 -5.12 -11.22
C SER A 176 12.31 -5.79 -11.36
N ALA A 177 12.27 -7.12 -11.28
CA ALA A 177 11.00 -7.86 -11.32
C ALA A 177 10.14 -7.59 -10.09
N THR A 178 10.76 -7.30 -8.93
CA THR A 178 10.10 -7.09 -7.64
C THR A 178 10.82 -6.00 -6.86
N GLU A 179 10.06 -5.26 -6.08
CA GLU A 179 10.60 -4.27 -5.14
C GLU A 179 11.23 -4.98 -3.94
N THR A 180 12.54 -4.91 -3.83
CA THR A 180 13.33 -5.51 -2.75
C THR A 180 14.32 -4.51 -2.18
N SER A 181 14.69 -4.67 -0.92
CA SER A 181 15.74 -3.82 -0.31
C SER A 181 17.08 -3.91 -1.04
N ALA A 182 17.41 -5.05 -1.65
CA ALA A 182 18.64 -5.19 -2.44
C ALA A 182 18.59 -4.34 -3.72
N ALA A 183 17.45 -4.32 -4.42
CA ALA A 183 17.26 -3.49 -5.60
C ALA A 183 17.36 -1.99 -5.27
N GLU A 184 16.75 -1.55 -4.16
CA GLU A 184 16.82 -0.16 -3.72
C GLU A 184 18.24 0.23 -3.25
N ILE A 185 18.94 -0.66 -2.55
CA ILE A 185 20.35 -0.44 -2.18
C ILE A 185 21.22 -0.23 -3.43
N GLU A 186 21.03 -1.02 -4.48
CA GLU A 186 21.77 -0.88 -5.73
C GLU A 186 21.55 0.49 -6.39
N VAL A 187 20.30 0.99 -6.38
CA VAL A 187 19.99 2.34 -6.91
C VAL A 187 20.73 3.41 -6.13
N PHE A 188 20.67 3.37 -4.80
CA PHE A 188 21.37 4.35 -3.96
C PHE A 188 22.88 4.23 -4.05
N GLN A 189 23.43 3.04 -4.16
CA GLN A 189 24.86 2.84 -4.34
C GLN A 189 25.35 3.53 -5.61
N ARG A 190 24.67 3.34 -6.74
CA ARG A 190 24.98 4.04 -8.01
C ARG A 190 24.86 5.57 -7.88
N ALA A 191 23.85 6.06 -7.13
CA ALA A 191 23.68 7.49 -6.89
C ALA A 191 24.88 8.09 -6.12
N PHE A 192 25.32 7.43 -5.04
CA PHE A 192 26.48 7.86 -4.26
C PHE A 192 27.79 7.76 -5.05
N GLU A 193 28.00 6.67 -5.81
CA GLU A 193 29.16 6.50 -6.68
C GLU A 193 29.27 7.64 -7.73
N ALA A 194 28.13 8.04 -8.30
CA ALA A 194 28.08 9.12 -9.28
C ALA A 194 28.23 10.53 -8.66
N SER A 195 27.83 10.72 -7.40
CA SER A 195 27.81 12.03 -6.73
C SER A 195 29.02 12.29 -5.84
N GLY A 196 29.80 11.26 -5.48
CA GLY A 196 30.98 11.37 -4.62
C GLY A 196 30.63 11.46 -3.12
N ASP A 197 31.43 12.17 -2.35
CA ASP A 197 31.27 12.34 -0.91
C ASP A 197 30.20 13.40 -0.60
N VAL A 198 28.95 12.96 -0.52
CA VAL A 198 27.78 13.81 -0.28
C VAL A 198 26.89 13.23 0.84
N HIS A 199 26.22 14.12 1.57
CA HIS A 199 25.39 13.76 2.72
C HIS A 199 23.97 14.33 2.59
N PRO A 200 23.18 13.89 1.60
CA PRO A 200 21.85 14.42 1.36
C PRO A 200 20.87 14.05 2.48
N LEU A 201 19.79 14.83 2.61
CA LEU A 201 18.59 14.32 3.24
C LEU A 201 17.93 13.33 2.26
N VAL A 202 17.80 12.08 2.67
CA VAL A 202 17.19 11.00 1.86
C VAL A 202 15.75 10.82 2.29
N HIS A 203 14.82 11.17 1.41
CA HIS A 203 13.38 10.98 1.62
C HIS A 203 12.85 9.83 0.78
N THR A 204 12.27 8.82 1.43
CA THR A 204 11.68 7.61 0.81
C THR A 204 10.29 7.38 1.36
N ASP A 205 9.47 6.61 0.67
CA ASP A 205 8.21 6.14 1.23
C ASP A 205 8.44 5.16 2.42
N ARG A 206 7.34 4.66 2.99
CA ARG A 206 7.35 3.65 4.06
C ARG A 206 7.27 2.22 3.54
N GLY A 207 7.63 1.97 2.30
CA GLY A 207 7.69 0.65 1.69
C GLY A 207 8.60 -0.30 2.46
N SER A 208 8.30 -1.60 2.41
CA SER A 208 9.07 -2.63 3.13
C SER A 208 10.54 -2.70 2.70
N ALA A 209 10.85 -2.30 1.48
CA ALA A 209 12.21 -2.21 0.98
C ALA A 209 13.02 -1.15 1.74
N TYR A 210 12.45 0.05 1.90
CA TYR A 210 13.09 1.19 2.56
C TYR A 210 13.09 1.11 4.09
N THR A 211 12.13 0.39 4.70
CA THR A 211 12.07 0.19 6.17
C THR A 211 12.83 -1.05 6.64
N SER A 212 13.54 -1.74 5.75
CA SER A 212 14.34 -2.91 6.09
C SER A 212 15.61 -2.56 6.85
N GLY A 213 16.07 -3.47 7.74
CA GLY A 213 17.35 -3.33 8.43
C GLY A 213 18.54 -3.25 7.47
N ALA A 214 18.49 -3.99 6.33
CA ALA A 214 19.54 -3.97 5.32
C ALA A 214 19.70 -2.57 4.69
N PHE A 215 18.60 -1.92 4.30
CA PHE A 215 18.60 -0.59 3.74
C PHE A 215 19.03 0.47 4.76
N ASN A 216 18.56 0.35 6.00
CA ASN A 216 18.97 1.23 7.08
C ASN A 216 20.48 1.14 7.36
N ASN A 217 21.04 -0.07 7.45
CA ASN A 217 22.47 -0.29 7.65
C ASN A 217 23.32 0.21 6.46
N PHE A 218 22.80 0.09 5.24
CA PHE A 218 23.45 0.62 4.05
C PHE A 218 23.57 2.16 4.13
N LEU A 219 22.46 2.87 4.33
CA LEU A 219 22.47 4.34 4.43
C LEU A 219 23.28 4.86 5.63
N GLY A 220 23.35 4.11 6.72
CA GLY A 220 24.19 4.45 7.88
C GLY A 220 25.67 4.62 7.56
N ARG A 221 26.18 4.04 6.46
CA ARG A 221 27.56 4.17 6.01
C ARG A 221 27.87 5.52 5.37
N TYR A 222 26.84 6.24 4.89
CA TYR A 222 26.96 7.50 4.17
C TYR A 222 26.67 8.73 5.03
N ASN A 223 26.39 8.54 6.33
CA ASN A 223 26.09 9.62 7.27
C ASN A 223 24.98 10.59 6.77
N VAL A 224 23.93 10.03 6.20
CA VAL A 224 22.79 10.79 5.64
C VAL A 224 21.67 10.96 6.66
N THR A 225 20.95 12.06 6.56
CA THR A 225 19.69 12.25 7.30
C THR A 225 18.56 11.54 6.56
N ARG A 226 17.83 10.69 7.24
CA ARG A 226 16.67 10.00 6.67
C ARG A 226 15.37 10.72 7.00
N SER A 227 14.44 10.69 6.05
CA SER A 227 13.10 11.25 6.19
C SER A 227 12.07 10.33 5.54
N MET A 228 10.90 10.19 6.17
CA MET A 228 9.78 9.43 5.63
C MET A 228 8.47 10.19 5.80
N PRO A 229 7.50 10.05 4.88
CA PRO A 229 6.21 10.74 4.96
C PRO A 229 5.44 10.32 6.21
N ARG A 230 4.54 11.16 6.68
CA ARG A 230 3.57 10.78 7.72
C ARG A 230 2.60 9.71 7.19
N PRO A 231 2.04 8.84 8.05
CA PRO A 231 1.03 7.89 7.62
C PRO A 231 -0.18 8.59 6.97
N GLY A 232 -0.50 8.21 5.73
CA GLY A 232 -1.67 8.76 5.03
C GLY A 232 -1.48 10.12 4.37
N THR A 233 -0.24 10.62 4.25
CA THR A 233 0.08 11.88 3.55
C THR A 233 0.85 11.62 2.25
N PRO A 234 0.17 11.32 1.13
CA PRO A 234 0.82 11.07 -0.16
C PRO A 234 1.60 12.29 -0.69
N TYR A 235 1.20 13.48 -0.32
CA TYR A 235 1.81 14.73 -0.78
C TYR A 235 3.25 14.95 -0.32
N ASP A 236 3.73 14.17 0.65
CA ASP A 236 5.08 14.32 1.19
C ASP A 236 6.16 13.88 0.19
N ASN A 237 5.83 13.10 -0.86
CA ASN A 237 6.72 12.72 -1.97
C ASN A 237 6.22 13.23 -3.35
N ALA A 238 5.41 14.28 -3.37
CA ALA A 238 4.78 14.80 -4.57
C ALA A 238 5.74 15.11 -5.74
N PRO A 239 6.99 15.62 -5.54
CA PRO A 239 7.89 15.86 -6.66
C PRO A 239 8.32 14.59 -7.39
N MET A 240 8.53 13.48 -6.68
CA MET A 240 8.90 12.19 -7.29
C MET A 240 7.71 11.56 -8.01
N GLU A 241 6.52 11.58 -7.38
CA GLU A 241 5.28 11.12 -8.01
C GLU A 241 4.98 11.89 -9.30
N ARG A 242 5.19 13.23 -9.29
CA ARG A 242 5.04 14.06 -10.47
C ARG A 242 6.05 13.69 -11.56
N TRP A 243 7.31 13.43 -11.21
CA TRP A 243 8.33 13.01 -12.16
C TRP A 243 7.94 11.68 -12.85
N TRP A 244 7.48 10.68 -12.08
CA TRP A 244 6.98 9.42 -12.63
C TRP A 244 5.78 9.61 -13.55
N ASN A 245 4.84 10.46 -13.17
CA ASN A 245 3.67 10.75 -14.01
C ASN A 245 4.08 11.42 -15.33
N GLU A 246 4.98 12.39 -15.28
CA GLU A 246 5.51 13.03 -16.50
C GLU A 246 6.26 12.03 -17.38
N PHE A 247 7.10 11.17 -16.81
CA PHE A 247 7.80 10.12 -17.53
C PHE A 247 6.82 9.16 -18.23
N LYS A 248 5.81 8.68 -17.52
CA LYS A 248 4.80 7.78 -18.09
C LYS A 248 3.98 8.46 -19.19
N LEU A 249 3.51 9.68 -18.97
CA LEU A 249 2.60 10.36 -19.90
C LEU A 249 3.32 10.97 -21.11
N ARG A 250 4.52 11.53 -20.91
CA ARG A 250 5.23 12.28 -21.96
C ARG A 250 6.23 11.43 -22.72
N TRP A 251 6.66 10.30 -22.14
CA TRP A 251 7.59 9.38 -22.78
C TRP A 251 6.95 8.02 -23.06
N MET A 252 6.66 7.23 -22.04
CA MET A 252 6.20 5.85 -22.21
C MET A 252 4.91 5.76 -23.05
N ALA A 253 3.91 6.61 -22.80
CA ALA A 253 2.65 6.63 -23.55
C ALA A 253 2.76 7.20 -24.97
N ARG A 254 3.91 7.82 -25.34
CA ARG A 254 4.14 8.39 -26.67
C ARG A 254 5.01 7.51 -27.56
N HIS A 255 5.53 6.43 -27.03
CA HIS A 255 6.32 5.41 -27.76
C HIS A 255 5.51 4.11 -27.90
N PRO A 256 5.82 3.29 -28.90
CA PRO A 256 5.21 1.96 -29.03
C PRO A 256 5.42 1.13 -27.77
N LEU A 257 4.42 0.31 -27.44
CA LEU A 257 4.51 -0.61 -26.32
C LEU A 257 5.65 -1.59 -26.53
N ALA A 258 6.58 -1.66 -25.59
CA ALA A 258 7.67 -2.63 -25.60
C ALA A 258 7.11 -4.06 -25.56
N LYS A 259 7.56 -4.90 -26.49
CA LYS A 259 7.12 -6.30 -26.60
C LYS A 259 7.98 -7.24 -25.78
N THR A 260 9.23 -6.89 -25.55
CA THR A 260 10.20 -7.66 -24.76
C THR A 260 10.77 -6.83 -23.61
N CYS A 261 11.44 -7.49 -22.68
CA CYS A 261 12.09 -6.82 -21.57
C CYS A 261 13.23 -5.91 -22.06
N GLU A 262 13.99 -6.35 -23.05
CA GLU A 262 15.11 -5.60 -23.62
C GLU A 262 14.62 -4.34 -24.35
N GLU A 263 13.48 -4.40 -25.03
CA GLU A 263 12.85 -3.21 -25.62
C GLU A 263 12.40 -2.22 -24.55
N LEU A 264 11.85 -2.72 -23.43
CA LEU A 264 11.47 -1.86 -22.31
C LEU A 264 12.69 -1.21 -21.67
N VAL A 265 13.77 -1.95 -21.43
CA VAL A 265 15.02 -1.41 -20.86
C VAL A 265 15.52 -0.27 -21.73
N ARG A 266 15.66 -0.48 -23.03
CA ARG A 266 16.12 0.58 -23.98
C ARG A 266 15.20 1.80 -23.94
N LEU A 267 13.89 1.58 -23.98
CA LEU A 267 12.92 2.67 -23.95
C LEU A 267 13.01 3.49 -22.65
N VAL A 268 13.28 2.84 -21.53
CA VAL A 268 13.49 3.51 -20.23
C VAL A 268 14.82 4.28 -20.24
N GLU A 269 15.90 3.69 -20.72
CA GLU A 269 17.22 4.35 -20.85
C GLU A 269 17.14 5.61 -21.71
N GLU A 270 16.58 5.50 -22.91
CA GLU A 270 16.37 6.64 -23.82
C GLU A 270 15.48 7.74 -23.20
N GLY A 271 14.46 7.31 -22.44
CA GLY A 271 13.57 8.24 -21.75
C GLY A 271 14.25 9.01 -20.62
N ILE A 272 15.06 8.34 -19.82
CA ILE A 272 15.81 8.97 -18.73
C ILE A 272 16.86 9.92 -19.31
N GLU A 273 17.57 9.50 -20.37
CA GLU A 273 18.49 10.35 -21.11
C GLU A 273 17.79 11.61 -21.61
N TYR A 274 16.61 11.45 -22.26
CA TYR A 274 15.82 12.59 -22.72
C TYR A 274 15.43 13.53 -21.56
N PHE A 275 14.94 12.98 -20.43
CA PHE A 275 14.51 13.82 -19.31
C PHE A 275 15.65 14.56 -18.64
N ASN A 276 16.82 13.95 -18.51
CA ASN A 276 18.00 14.59 -17.89
C ASN A 276 18.68 15.61 -18.83
N HIS A 277 18.84 15.28 -20.14
CA HIS A 277 19.72 16.04 -21.03
C HIS A 277 18.99 16.84 -22.11
N HIS A 278 17.67 16.62 -22.33
CA HIS A 278 16.94 17.31 -23.40
C HIS A 278 15.67 18.03 -22.93
N ASN A 279 15.12 17.68 -21.76
CA ASN A 279 13.89 18.26 -21.26
C ASN A 279 14.09 19.63 -20.61
N ARG A 280 14.11 20.70 -21.40
CA ARG A 280 14.25 22.08 -20.94
C ARG A 280 12.99 22.60 -20.25
N SER A 281 13.14 23.48 -19.25
CA SER A 281 12.02 24.05 -18.52
C SER A 281 12.26 25.51 -18.12
N ALA A 282 11.22 26.33 -18.19
CA ALA A 282 11.26 27.71 -17.71
C ALA A 282 11.58 27.81 -16.21
N GLN A 283 11.16 26.82 -15.40
CA GLN A 283 11.49 26.75 -13.96
C GLN A 283 12.99 26.55 -13.70
N ARG A 284 13.76 26.11 -14.70
CA ARG A 284 15.21 25.96 -14.70
C ARG A 284 15.88 26.96 -15.62
N ASN A 285 15.28 28.13 -15.80
CA ASN A 285 15.83 29.20 -16.68
C ASN A 285 16.12 28.74 -18.12
N GLY A 286 15.29 27.82 -18.65
CA GLY A 286 15.48 27.24 -19.98
C GLY A 286 16.52 26.13 -20.06
N LEU A 287 17.12 25.73 -18.94
CA LEU A 287 18.10 24.66 -18.86
C LEU A 287 17.46 23.26 -18.73
N THR A 288 18.22 22.25 -19.11
CA THR A 288 17.92 20.86 -18.79
C THR A 288 18.23 20.57 -17.32
N PRO A 289 17.72 19.48 -16.71
CA PRO A 289 18.11 19.08 -15.36
C PRO A 289 19.62 18.98 -15.16
N ASP A 290 20.33 18.38 -16.10
CA ASP A 290 21.78 18.17 -16.01
C ASP A 290 22.57 19.49 -16.14
N GLU A 291 22.20 20.36 -17.08
CA GLU A 291 22.80 21.70 -17.21
C GLU A 291 22.58 22.52 -15.93
N TYR A 292 21.36 22.56 -15.41
CA TYR A 292 20.99 23.31 -14.21
C TYR A 292 21.75 22.83 -12.97
N TRP A 293 21.84 21.51 -12.81
CA TRP A 293 22.57 20.85 -11.73
C TRP A 293 24.07 21.14 -11.82
N SER A 294 24.68 21.00 -13.03
CA SER A 294 26.10 21.20 -13.27
C SER A 294 26.54 22.66 -13.08
N GLU A 295 25.71 23.63 -13.48
CA GLU A 295 26.02 25.06 -13.24
C GLU A 295 26.06 25.40 -11.75
N ALA A 296 25.15 24.86 -10.94
CA ALA A 296 25.16 25.11 -9.51
C ALA A 296 26.35 24.42 -8.83
N ALA A 297 26.72 23.21 -9.23
CA ALA A 297 27.88 22.51 -8.71
C ALA A 297 29.18 23.31 -9.02
N LYS A 298 29.33 23.87 -10.23
CA LYS A 298 30.47 24.73 -10.59
C LYS A 298 30.54 26.00 -9.75
N ARG A 299 29.40 26.67 -9.49
CA ARG A 299 29.36 27.87 -8.63
C ARG A 299 29.78 27.54 -7.21
N GLN A 300 29.39 26.42 -6.68
CA GLN A 300 29.75 25.98 -5.34
C GLN A 300 31.25 25.73 -5.21
N ILE A 301 31.87 25.04 -6.18
CA ILE A 301 33.32 24.81 -6.23
C ILE A 301 34.07 26.14 -6.32
N GLN A 302 33.64 27.06 -7.19
CA GLN A 302 34.26 28.37 -7.35
C GLN A 302 34.19 29.20 -6.07
N PHE A 303 33.07 29.15 -5.34
CA PHE A 303 32.92 29.82 -4.05
C PHE A 303 33.88 29.24 -3.00
N TYR A 304 34.07 27.93 -2.94
CA TYR A 304 35.05 27.30 -2.04
C TYR A 304 36.49 27.70 -2.38
N ILE A 305 36.85 27.74 -3.65
CA ILE A 305 38.17 28.15 -4.09
C ILE A 305 38.45 29.60 -3.69
N ILE A 306 37.53 30.53 -3.95
CA ILE A 306 37.66 31.95 -3.59
C ILE A 306 37.76 32.11 -2.07
N SER A 307 36.92 31.41 -1.29
CA SER A 307 36.98 31.47 0.17
C SER A 307 38.30 30.94 0.71
N PHE A 308 38.84 29.87 0.14
CA PHE A 308 40.13 29.30 0.54
C PHE A 308 41.27 30.23 0.22
N VAL A 309 41.30 30.86 -0.96
CA VAL A 309 42.32 31.85 -1.37
C VAL A 309 42.32 33.08 -0.47
N ASN A 310 41.14 33.57 -0.08
CA ASN A 310 41.01 34.71 0.84
C ASN A 310 41.45 34.38 2.28
N LEU A 311 41.35 33.14 2.73
CA LEU A 311 41.81 32.68 4.04
C LEU A 311 43.31 32.43 4.10
N THR A 312 43.93 32.09 2.96
CA THR A 312 45.37 31.77 2.85
C THR A 312 46.22 32.87 2.19
N GLY A 313 45.60 34.02 1.80
CA GLY A 313 46.29 35.16 1.25
C GLY A 313 47.29 35.76 2.24
N PRO A 314 48.44 36.29 1.74
CA PRO A 314 49.50 36.82 2.62
C PRO A 314 48.95 37.93 3.50
N SER A 315 49.06 37.77 4.81
CA SER A 315 48.86 38.86 5.77
C SER A 315 49.81 40.00 5.38
N ALA A 316 49.26 41.14 4.95
CA ALA A 316 50.03 42.35 4.74
C ALA A 316 50.71 42.73 6.06
N GLY A 317 51.94 42.27 6.23
CA GLY A 317 52.80 42.69 7.32
C GLY A 317 53.03 44.20 7.23
N THR A 318 52.36 44.96 8.09
CA THR A 318 52.74 46.33 8.38
C THR A 318 54.04 46.29 9.15
N GLY A 319 55.15 46.15 8.41
CA GLY A 319 56.49 46.41 8.93
C GLY A 319 56.68 47.89 9.07
N HIS A 320 56.46 48.40 10.27
CA HIS A 320 57.12 49.70 10.66
C HIS A 320 58.58 49.37 10.94
N PHE A 321 59.45 49.92 10.18
CA PHE A 321 60.88 50.10 10.55
C PHE A 321 61.06 51.52 11.07
N PRO A 322 61.91 51.65 12.10
CA PRO A 322 62.14 52.92 12.80
C PRO A 322 62.95 53.95 12.00
#